data_e1c15f4f37e5e9a9b0d318b128fe26ad
#
_entry.id   e1c15f4f37e5e9a9b0d318b128fe26ad
#
_cell.length_a   1.000
_cell.length_b   1.000
_cell.length_c   1.000
_cell.angle_alpha   90.00
_cell.angle_beta   90.00
_cell.angle_gamma   90.00
#
_symmetry.space_group_name_H-M   'P 1'
#
loop_
_entity.id
_entity.type
_entity.pdbx_description
1 polymer ?
#
loop_
_entity_poly.entity_id
_entity_poly.type
_entity_poly.pdbx_seq_one_letter_code
_entity_poly.pdbx_strand_id
1 'polypeptide(L)'
;MGTPRKPLSGPDVWLGQDMDRRTDWIHVLEKEEIADLRQALRVVRARHAGMYTVTAGHFPLPVLSRRFEAISHSLEHGCGLANIRGIPAGDFSDEDLRWVLWGIGAHLGTAVSQNRSGEFFAEVRDYGEQLGRPDSRGYRTASSLRFHTDRCDVVALLCARQCKEGGDSRIVSTPAIHNAMLERRPDLLEELFGAYHHSRQSEEVAGELPYYVNPVFGLHKGRFSSQYSRSYIESAQKFHGAPRLRKEQDEALDLLAALADELCLQTRMEPGDIQLLNNHVTYHSRTAIVDHEEKEKKRLVYRLWLSTPDSRELPSSYDILWGATAAGALRGGVTASSGLRNVSQWRSTPGAG
;
A
#
# COMPACT_ATOMS: atom_id res chain seq x y z
N MET A 1 -35.27 6.65 -0.07
CA MET A 1 -34.52 5.67 -0.85
C MET A 1 -33.40 6.42 -1.56
N GLY A 2 -32.13 6.02 -1.37
CA GLY A 2 -30.99 6.64 -2.06
C GLY A 2 -31.05 6.39 -3.58
N THR A 3 -30.32 7.20 -4.36
CA THR A 3 -30.18 6.96 -5.81
C THR A 3 -29.48 5.61 -6.01
N PRO A 4 -30.00 4.71 -6.86
CA PRO A 4 -29.38 3.41 -7.12
C PRO A 4 -27.92 3.56 -7.57
N ARG A 5 -27.04 2.68 -7.07
CA ARG A 5 -25.63 2.63 -7.50
C ARG A 5 -25.55 2.28 -8.98
N LYS A 6 -24.56 2.83 -9.65
CA LYS A 6 -24.28 2.56 -11.07
C LYS A 6 -22.98 1.80 -11.19
N PRO A 7 -22.82 0.96 -12.23
CA PRO A 7 -21.54 0.36 -12.53
C PRO A 7 -20.45 1.43 -12.67
N LEU A 8 -19.30 1.17 -12.07
CA LEU A 8 -18.09 1.98 -12.26
C LEU A 8 -17.46 1.61 -13.61
N SER A 9 -16.82 2.56 -14.23
CA SER A 9 -16.10 2.39 -15.50
C SER A 9 -14.78 3.15 -15.44
N GLY A 10 -13.80 2.66 -16.17
CA GLY A 10 -12.48 3.27 -16.22
C GLY A 10 -11.39 2.21 -16.31
N PRO A 11 -10.14 2.63 -16.49
CA PRO A 11 -9.00 1.71 -16.60
C PRO A 11 -8.69 0.98 -15.29
N ASP A 12 -9.20 1.46 -14.16
CA ASP A 12 -9.10 0.85 -12.83
C ASP A 12 -10.14 -0.28 -12.60
N VAL A 13 -11.08 -0.49 -13.53
CA VAL A 13 -12.02 -1.62 -13.53
C VAL A 13 -11.43 -2.76 -14.36
N TRP A 14 -10.82 -3.73 -13.73
CA TRP A 14 -10.18 -4.85 -14.41
C TRP A 14 -10.32 -6.17 -13.64
N LEU A 15 -10.22 -7.29 -14.35
CA LEU A 15 -10.16 -8.64 -13.80
C LEU A 15 -8.74 -9.17 -13.84
N GLY A 16 -8.34 -9.97 -12.86
CA GLY A 16 -7.00 -10.53 -12.78
C GLY A 16 -6.58 -11.30 -14.02
N GLN A 17 -7.49 -12.11 -14.58
CA GLN A 17 -7.25 -12.87 -15.82
C GLN A 17 -6.96 -11.98 -17.04
N ASP A 18 -7.47 -10.73 -17.07
CA ASP A 18 -7.21 -9.80 -18.15
C ASP A 18 -5.86 -9.10 -17.92
N MET A 19 -5.55 -8.75 -16.67
CA MET A 19 -4.28 -8.13 -16.29
C MET A 19 -3.09 -9.07 -16.50
N ASP A 20 -3.28 -10.37 -16.36
CA ASP A 20 -2.24 -11.38 -16.59
C ASP A 20 -1.73 -11.37 -18.07
N ARG A 21 -2.57 -10.90 -18.99
CA ARG A 21 -2.25 -10.77 -20.42
C ARG A 21 -1.70 -9.39 -20.80
N ARG A 22 -1.80 -8.41 -19.91
CA ARG A 22 -1.37 -7.02 -20.14
C ARG A 22 0.05 -6.82 -19.64
N THR A 23 0.79 -5.99 -20.34
CA THR A 23 2.17 -5.60 -19.97
C THR A 23 2.33 -4.09 -19.80
N ASP A 24 1.31 -3.31 -20.05
CA ASP A 24 1.34 -1.85 -20.00
C ASP A 24 1.54 -1.27 -18.59
N TRP A 25 1.35 -2.08 -17.55
CA TRP A 25 1.66 -1.76 -16.16
C TRP A 25 3.07 -2.20 -15.72
N ILE A 26 3.85 -2.86 -16.62
CA ILE A 26 5.20 -3.36 -16.35
C ILE A 26 6.21 -2.46 -17.06
N HIS A 27 7.04 -1.79 -16.28
CA HIS A 27 8.09 -0.89 -16.76
C HIS A 27 9.45 -1.57 -16.63
N VAL A 28 9.88 -2.26 -17.69
CA VAL A 28 11.21 -2.91 -17.72
C VAL A 28 12.29 -1.85 -17.90
N LEU A 29 13.26 -1.82 -16.98
CA LEU A 29 14.36 -0.86 -17.03
C LEU A 29 15.37 -1.20 -18.11
N GLU A 30 15.86 -0.18 -18.79
CA GLU A 30 16.93 -0.24 -19.75
C GLU A 30 18.30 -0.03 -19.07
N LYS A 31 19.39 -0.32 -19.80
CA LYS A 31 20.75 -0.23 -19.24
C LYS A 31 21.10 1.18 -18.74
N GLU A 32 20.64 2.19 -19.44
CA GLU A 32 20.86 3.60 -19.13
C GLU A 32 20.14 3.99 -17.82
N GLU A 33 18.94 3.47 -17.58
CA GLU A 33 18.17 3.68 -16.37
C GLU A 33 18.78 2.96 -15.15
N ILE A 34 19.34 1.76 -15.37
CA ILE A 34 20.11 1.06 -14.35
C ILE A 34 21.41 1.81 -14.03
N ALA A 35 22.05 2.41 -15.04
CA ALA A 35 23.23 3.25 -14.83
C ALA A 35 22.91 4.50 -14.02
N ASP A 36 21.74 5.12 -14.21
CA ASP A 36 21.22 6.21 -13.37
C ASP A 36 21.16 5.80 -11.89
N LEU A 37 20.57 4.63 -11.58
CA LEU A 37 20.48 4.13 -10.20
C LEU A 37 21.86 3.97 -9.58
N ARG A 38 22.82 3.39 -10.32
CA ARG A 38 24.21 3.24 -9.86
C ARG A 38 24.87 4.58 -9.61
N GLN A 39 24.63 5.58 -10.47
CA GLN A 39 25.18 6.92 -10.30
C GLN A 39 24.55 7.64 -9.09
N ALA A 40 23.22 7.56 -8.93
CA ALA A 40 22.53 8.15 -7.81
C ALA A 40 23.01 7.58 -6.46
N LEU A 41 23.25 6.27 -6.39
CA LEU A 41 23.86 5.62 -5.22
C LEU A 41 25.25 6.18 -4.90
N ARG A 42 26.12 6.40 -5.91
CA ARG A 42 27.43 7.04 -5.68
C ARG A 42 27.29 8.45 -5.13
N VAL A 43 26.36 9.23 -5.65
CA VAL A 43 26.08 10.60 -5.19
C VAL A 43 25.65 10.62 -3.71
N VAL A 44 24.71 9.75 -3.34
CA VAL A 44 24.20 9.68 -1.95
C VAL A 44 25.28 9.24 -0.98
N ARG A 45 26.04 8.20 -1.33
CA ARG A 45 27.13 7.70 -0.48
C ARG A 45 28.24 8.74 -0.25
N ALA A 46 28.57 9.53 -1.28
CA ALA A 46 29.55 10.60 -1.14
C ALA A 46 29.11 11.72 -0.21
N ARG A 47 27.81 11.87 0.04
CA ARG A 47 27.26 12.91 0.91
C ARG A 47 27.21 12.53 2.40
N HIS A 48 27.42 11.27 2.74
CA HIS A 48 27.29 10.74 4.11
C HIS A 48 25.99 11.15 4.82
N ALA A 49 24.91 11.34 4.06
CA ALA A 49 23.62 11.81 4.57
C ALA A 49 22.78 10.64 5.13
N GLY A 50 22.00 10.90 6.17
CA GLY A 50 20.99 9.96 6.63
C GLY A 50 19.91 9.76 5.56
N MET A 51 19.37 8.54 5.42
CA MET A 51 18.39 8.18 4.38
C MET A 51 17.20 9.17 4.33
N TYR A 52 16.68 9.54 5.49
CA TYR A 52 15.49 10.40 5.58
C TYR A 52 15.75 11.87 5.20
N THR A 53 17.01 12.30 5.13
CA THR A 53 17.36 13.64 4.63
C THR A 53 17.34 13.73 3.12
N VAL A 54 17.39 12.59 2.41
CA VAL A 54 17.51 12.52 0.96
C VAL A 54 16.16 12.80 0.29
N THR A 55 16.16 13.75 -0.64
CA THR A 55 15.03 14.13 -1.51
C THR A 55 15.31 13.69 -2.95
N ALA A 56 14.35 13.87 -3.85
CA ALA A 56 14.55 13.61 -5.28
C ALA A 56 15.79 14.34 -5.85
N GLY A 57 16.03 15.59 -5.45
CA GLY A 57 17.21 16.35 -5.90
C GLY A 57 18.55 15.80 -5.36
N HIS A 58 18.51 15.01 -4.29
CA HIS A 58 19.69 14.35 -3.73
C HIS A 58 19.94 12.96 -4.33
N PHE A 59 18.94 12.39 -5.00
CA PHE A 59 19.01 11.10 -5.69
C PHE A 59 18.64 11.31 -7.18
N PRO A 60 19.56 11.89 -7.98
CA PRO A 60 19.26 12.29 -9.34
C PRO A 60 19.07 11.09 -10.27
N LEU A 61 17.96 11.07 -11.00
CA LEU A 61 17.58 10.02 -11.96
C LEU A 61 17.19 10.65 -13.31
N PRO A 62 18.11 11.31 -14.03
CA PRO A 62 17.77 12.11 -15.20
C PRO A 62 17.18 11.32 -16.37
N VAL A 63 17.48 10.04 -16.50
CA VAL A 63 16.92 9.15 -17.53
C VAL A 63 15.65 8.48 -17.00
N LEU A 64 15.71 7.81 -15.84
CA LEU A 64 14.60 7.05 -15.27
C LEU A 64 13.40 7.96 -14.90
N SER A 65 13.65 9.21 -14.49
CA SER A 65 12.57 10.15 -14.12
C SER A 65 11.57 10.40 -15.25
N ARG A 66 11.95 10.19 -16.51
CA ARG A 66 11.03 10.32 -17.66
C ARG A 66 9.88 9.33 -17.62
N ARG A 67 10.03 8.21 -16.89
CA ARG A 67 8.95 7.21 -16.69
C ARG A 67 8.02 7.55 -15.54
N PHE A 68 8.42 8.42 -14.61
CA PHE A 68 7.64 8.66 -13.38
C PHE A 68 6.30 9.32 -13.63
N GLU A 69 6.21 10.19 -14.66
CA GLU A 69 4.91 10.76 -15.05
C GLU A 69 3.95 9.66 -15.53
N ALA A 70 4.41 8.75 -16.39
CA ALA A 70 3.60 7.63 -16.87
C ALA A 70 3.22 6.67 -15.73
N ILE A 71 4.14 6.41 -14.80
CA ILE A 71 3.89 5.58 -13.61
C ILE A 71 2.85 6.25 -12.70
N SER A 72 3.01 7.54 -12.36
CA SER A 72 2.06 8.29 -11.55
C SER A 72 0.68 8.34 -12.20
N HIS A 73 0.64 8.58 -13.51
CA HIS A 73 -0.61 8.53 -14.28
C HIS A 73 -1.27 7.16 -14.24
N SER A 74 -0.51 6.08 -14.41
CA SER A 74 -1.04 4.70 -14.32
C SER A 74 -1.60 4.40 -12.94
N LEU A 75 -0.96 4.87 -11.89
CA LEU A 75 -1.41 4.68 -10.51
C LEU A 75 -2.70 5.44 -10.22
N GLU A 76 -2.83 6.71 -10.61
CA GLU A 76 -4.00 7.53 -10.23
C GLU A 76 -5.11 7.53 -11.27
N HIS A 77 -4.78 7.47 -12.55
CA HIS A 77 -5.71 7.59 -13.67
C HIS A 77 -5.77 6.35 -14.57
N GLY A 78 -4.89 5.39 -14.34
CA GLY A 78 -4.83 4.12 -15.06
C GLY A 78 -5.38 2.95 -14.23
N CYS A 79 -4.75 1.79 -14.35
CA CYS A 79 -5.19 0.56 -13.68
C CYS A 79 -4.92 0.53 -12.16
N GLY A 80 -4.29 1.54 -11.58
CA GLY A 80 -4.00 1.61 -10.14
C GLY A 80 -2.79 0.79 -9.71
N LEU A 81 -2.02 0.24 -10.66
CA LEU A 81 -0.80 -0.50 -10.35
C LEU A 81 0.30 -0.22 -11.38
N ALA A 82 1.56 -0.35 -10.95
CA ALA A 82 2.74 -0.35 -11.82
C ALA A 82 3.81 -1.28 -11.22
N ASN A 83 4.59 -1.91 -12.08
CA ASN A 83 5.73 -2.73 -11.67
C ASN A 83 7.00 -2.28 -12.41
N ILE A 84 7.99 -1.77 -11.68
CA ILE A 84 9.32 -1.49 -12.21
C ILE A 84 10.12 -2.78 -12.13
N ARG A 85 10.62 -3.26 -13.26
CA ARG A 85 11.31 -4.54 -13.40
C ARG A 85 12.72 -4.36 -13.98
N GLY A 86 13.64 -5.24 -13.59
CA GLY A 86 14.97 -5.29 -14.19
C GLY A 86 16.06 -4.63 -13.36
N ILE A 87 15.80 -4.22 -12.11
CA ILE A 87 16.87 -3.84 -11.18
C ILE A 87 17.68 -5.10 -10.87
N PRO A 88 19.00 -5.11 -11.15
CA PRO A 88 19.83 -6.29 -10.94
C PRO A 88 20.13 -6.47 -9.43
N ALA A 89 19.18 -7.02 -8.67
CA ALA A 89 19.27 -7.13 -7.22
C ALA A 89 20.54 -7.85 -6.74
N GLY A 90 21.05 -8.81 -7.50
CA GLY A 90 22.29 -9.52 -7.18
C GLY A 90 23.56 -8.65 -7.23
N ASP A 91 23.51 -7.50 -7.90
CA ASP A 91 24.61 -6.55 -8.01
C ASP A 91 24.58 -5.46 -6.91
N PHE A 92 23.51 -5.40 -6.13
CA PHE A 92 23.28 -4.40 -5.10
C PHE A 92 23.26 -5.06 -3.71
N SER A 93 23.84 -4.38 -2.73
CA SER A 93 23.66 -4.78 -1.33
C SER A 93 22.23 -4.51 -0.86
N ASP A 94 21.82 -5.13 0.24
CA ASP A 94 20.54 -4.85 0.90
C ASP A 94 20.37 -3.35 1.19
N GLU A 95 21.43 -2.68 1.59
CA GLU A 95 21.46 -1.23 1.84
C GLU A 95 21.24 -0.45 0.53
N ASP A 96 21.88 -0.85 -0.57
CA ASP A 96 21.68 -0.21 -1.88
C ASP A 96 20.24 -0.32 -2.34
N LEU A 97 19.62 -1.49 -2.21
CA LEU A 97 18.22 -1.70 -2.57
C LEU A 97 17.27 -0.83 -1.73
N ARG A 98 17.59 -0.60 -0.45
CA ARG A 98 16.85 0.35 0.39
C ARG A 98 16.99 1.78 -0.13
N TRP A 99 18.21 2.19 -0.49
CA TRP A 99 18.47 3.51 -1.09
C TRP A 99 17.77 3.68 -2.44
N VAL A 100 17.75 2.64 -3.28
CA VAL A 100 17.05 2.64 -4.57
C VAL A 100 15.55 2.85 -4.36
N LEU A 101 14.92 2.07 -3.45
CA LEU A 101 13.49 2.23 -3.18
C LEU A 101 13.18 3.62 -2.58
N TRP A 102 14.03 4.12 -1.67
CA TRP A 102 13.88 5.45 -1.10
C TRP A 102 13.98 6.54 -2.17
N GLY A 103 15.01 6.45 -3.02
CA GLY A 103 15.27 7.43 -4.09
C GLY A 103 14.13 7.48 -5.11
N ILE A 104 13.68 6.33 -5.60
CA ILE A 104 12.51 6.25 -6.50
C ILE A 104 11.26 6.78 -5.80
N GLY A 105 11.03 6.39 -4.55
CA GLY A 105 9.91 6.89 -3.76
C GLY A 105 9.91 8.40 -3.58
N ALA A 106 11.09 9.02 -3.39
CA ALA A 106 11.22 10.47 -3.26
C ALA A 106 10.87 11.25 -4.56
N HIS A 107 10.95 10.60 -5.72
CA HIS A 107 10.47 11.17 -7.00
C HIS A 107 8.95 11.00 -7.19
N LEU A 108 8.36 9.98 -6.60
CA LEU A 108 6.93 9.67 -6.76
C LEU A 108 6.04 10.34 -5.70
N GLY A 109 6.60 10.65 -4.52
CA GLY A 109 5.81 11.23 -3.44
C GLY A 109 6.60 11.50 -2.17
N THR A 110 5.88 11.71 -1.09
CA THR A 110 6.43 11.96 0.24
C THR A 110 6.22 10.72 1.12
N ALA A 111 7.30 10.20 1.70
CA ALA A 111 7.22 9.07 2.61
C ALA A 111 6.42 9.41 3.87
N VAL A 112 5.50 8.50 4.27
CA VAL A 112 4.70 8.62 5.49
C VAL A 112 5.03 7.48 6.45
N SER A 113 4.87 7.73 7.74
CA SER A 113 5.19 6.80 8.83
C SER A 113 4.28 5.56 8.78
N GLN A 114 4.87 4.39 9.02
CA GLN A 114 4.18 3.11 8.98
C GLN A 114 3.74 2.59 10.36
N ASN A 115 4.22 3.21 11.44
CA ASN A 115 3.92 2.80 12.81
C ASN A 115 4.18 3.92 13.84
N ARG A 116 3.86 3.65 15.09
CA ARG A 116 4.07 4.60 16.20
C ARG A 116 5.54 4.94 16.50
N SER A 117 6.48 4.12 16.05
CA SER A 117 7.92 4.44 16.17
C SER A 117 8.37 5.49 15.15
N GLY A 118 7.51 5.86 14.19
CA GLY A 118 7.85 6.84 13.16
C GLY A 118 8.73 6.27 12.04
N GLU A 119 8.72 4.96 11.85
CA GLU A 119 9.47 4.31 10.80
C GLU A 119 8.83 4.56 9.43
N PHE A 120 9.63 5.05 8.50
CA PHE A 120 9.21 5.26 7.10
C PHE A 120 9.46 4.05 6.22
N PHE A 121 10.24 3.10 6.70
CA PHE A 121 10.64 1.89 5.99
C PHE A 121 10.26 0.65 6.78
N ALA A 122 9.77 -0.40 6.13
CA ALA A 122 9.53 -1.68 6.79
C ALA A 122 10.15 -2.83 5.99
N GLU A 123 10.60 -3.85 6.71
CA GLU A 123 10.98 -5.14 6.14
C GLU A 123 9.80 -6.10 6.25
N VAL A 124 9.32 -6.56 5.10
CA VAL A 124 8.24 -7.55 4.99
C VAL A 124 8.88 -8.92 4.81
N ARG A 125 9.01 -9.63 5.93
CA ARG A 125 9.65 -10.96 6.01
C ARG A 125 9.10 -11.75 7.18
N ASP A 126 9.37 -13.05 7.19
CA ASP A 126 9.05 -13.89 8.34
C ASP A 126 10.05 -13.67 9.49
N TYR A 127 9.52 -13.18 10.62
CA TYR A 127 10.25 -13.06 11.90
C TYR A 127 9.87 -14.19 12.88
N GLY A 128 9.09 -15.18 12.45
CA GLY A 128 8.57 -16.24 13.30
C GLY A 128 7.42 -15.80 14.20
N GLU A 129 6.82 -14.62 13.95
CA GLU A 129 5.66 -14.15 14.69
C GLU A 129 4.42 -14.97 14.32
N GLN A 130 3.51 -15.13 15.28
CA GLN A 130 2.23 -15.83 15.06
C GLN A 130 1.09 -14.82 14.95
N LEU A 131 0.23 -14.99 13.94
CA LEU A 131 -1.00 -14.20 13.82
C LEU A 131 -1.89 -14.38 15.05
N GLY A 132 -2.59 -13.29 15.43
CA GLY A 132 -3.57 -13.31 16.53
C GLY A 132 -3.03 -12.84 17.88
N ARG A 133 -1.74 -12.60 18.04
CA ARG A 133 -1.22 -11.89 19.22
C ARG A 133 -1.49 -10.38 19.10
N PRO A 134 -1.71 -9.66 20.19
CA PRO A 134 -2.05 -8.22 20.16
C PRO A 134 -1.06 -7.36 19.38
N ASP A 135 0.24 -7.69 19.44
CA ASP A 135 1.32 -6.92 18.83
C ASP A 135 1.82 -7.53 17.51
N SER A 136 1.23 -8.66 17.04
CA SER A 136 1.67 -9.29 15.82
C SER A 136 1.20 -8.50 14.60
N ARG A 137 2.12 -8.34 13.65
CA ARG A 137 1.85 -7.71 12.36
C ARG A 137 1.93 -8.78 11.27
N GLY A 138 0.88 -8.87 10.43
CA GLY A 138 0.80 -9.91 9.40
C GLY A 138 2.03 -9.97 8.48
N TYR A 139 2.62 -8.83 8.14
CA TYR A 139 3.82 -8.75 7.29
C TYR A 139 5.09 -9.34 7.94
N ARG A 140 5.05 -9.67 9.25
CA ARG A 140 6.14 -10.28 10.02
C ARG A 140 5.97 -11.79 10.22
N THR A 141 5.03 -12.40 9.51
CA THR A 141 4.69 -13.82 9.63
C THR A 141 4.82 -14.55 8.28
N ALA A 142 4.98 -15.87 8.31
CA ALA A 142 4.94 -16.73 7.13
C ALA A 142 3.50 -16.98 6.62
N SER A 143 2.47 -16.66 7.40
CA SER A 143 1.07 -16.90 7.04
C SER A 143 0.63 -16.07 5.83
N SER A 144 -0.37 -16.54 5.10
CA SER A 144 -1.03 -15.75 4.07
C SER A 144 -1.62 -14.47 4.67
N LEU A 145 -1.56 -13.39 3.92
CA LEU A 145 -2.23 -12.14 4.28
C LEU A 145 -3.61 -12.08 3.64
N ARG A 146 -4.60 -11.59 4.36
CA ARG A 146 -5.90 -11.24 3.78
C ARG A 146 -5.76 -9.99 2.91
N PHE A 147 -6.65 -9.81 1.94
CA PHE A 147 -6.75 -8.58 1.17
C PHE A 147 -6.98 -7.37 2.07
N HIS A 148 -6.22 -6.31 1.84
CA HIS A 148 -6.28 -5.07 2.62
C HIS A 148 -5.72 -3.89 1.83
N THR A 149 -5.90 -2.70 2.39
CA THR A 149 -5.21 -1.47 2.01
C THR A 149 -4.22 -1.08 3.11
N ASP A 150 -3.11 -0.48 2.70
CA ASP A 150 -2.24 0.25 3.60
C ASP A 150 -2.73 1.70 3.78
N ARG A 151 -2.29 2.39 4.84
CA ARG A 151 -2.69 3.76 5.17
C ARG A 151 -1.82 4.80 4.43
N CYS A 152 -1.80 4.72 3.09
CA CYS A 152 -1.05 5.61 2.22
C CYS A 152 -1.69 5.65 0.83
N ASP A 153 -1.42 6.69 0.04
CA ASP A 153 -1.93 6.75 -1.33
C ASP A 153 -1.35 5.63 -2.17
N VAL A 154 -0.02 5.47 -2.14
CA VAL A 154 0.69 4.42 -2.88
C VAL A 154 1.60 3.63 -1.94
N VAL A 155 1.47 2.31 -1.95
CA VAL A 155 2.46 1.42 -1.35
C VAL A 155 3.47 1.00 -2.39
N ALA A 156 4.75 1.10 -2.06
CA ALA A 156 5.87 0.63 -2.86
C ALA A 156 6.53 -0.56 -2.18
N LEU A 157 6.67 -1.66 -2.89
CA LEU A 157 7.23 -2.92 -2.42
C LEU A 157 8.41 -3.31 -3.32
N LEU A 158 9.63 -3.35 -2.78
CA LEU A 158 10.82 -3.82 -3.52
C LEU A 158 11.17 -5.23 -3.06
N CYS A 159 11.19 -6.18 -3.97
CA CYS A 159 11.65 -7.55 -3.72
C CYS A 159 13.20 -7.58 -3.73
N ALA A 160 13.81 -7.71 -2.56
CA ALA A 160 15.24 -7.93 -2.47
C ALA A 160 15.60 -9.41 -2.65
N ARG A 161 14.81 -10.29 -2.05
CA ARG A 161 14.95 -11.75 -2.15
C ARG A 161 13.58 -12.43 -2.07
N GLN A 162 13.40 -13.50 -2.84
CA GLN A 162 12.20 -14.33 -2.83
C GLN A 162 12.34 -15.52 -1.87
N CYS A 163 11.18 -16.03 -1.40
CA CYS A 163 11.10 -17.28 -0.66
C CYS A 163 11.24 -18.50 -1.59
N LYS A 164 11.39 -19.67 -1.00
CA LYS A 164 11.47 -20.94 -1.72
C LYS A 164 10.14 -21.24 -2.43
N GLU A 165 9.02 -21.12 -1.72
CA GLU A 165 7.67 -21.40 -2.25
C GLU A 165 6.67 -20.36 -1.74
N GLY A 166 5.66 -20.01 -2.55
CA GLY A 166 4.64 -19.03 -2.23
C GLY A 166 5.17 -17.60 -2.19
N GLY A 167 4.62 -16.77 -1.31
CA GLY A 167 4.97 -15.35 -1.22
C GLY A 167 4.50 -14.52 -2.41
N ASP A 168 3.62 -15.09 -3.26
CA ASP A 168 3.08 -14.42 -4.43
C ASP A 168 2.22 -13.25 -4.03
N SER A 169 2.34 -12.16 -4.75
CA SER A 169 1.50 -10.99 -4.62
C SER A 169 0.14 -11.26 -5.27
N ARG A 170 -0.94 -10.92 -4.57
CA ARG A 170 -2.31 -11.00 -5.07
C ARG A 170 -2.92 -9.60 -5.02
N ILE A 171 -3.41 -9.12 -6.14
CA ILE A 171 -3.92 -7.76 -6.29
C ILE A 171 -5.29 -7.83 -6.94
N VAL A 172 -6.23 -7.00 -6.48
CA VAL A 172 -7.57 -6.95 -7.05
C VAL A 172 -8.04 -5.51 -7.22
N SER A 173 -8.73 -5.24 -8.34
CA SER A 173 -9.42 -3.98 -8.56
C SER A 173 -10.63 -3.87 -7.64
N THR A 174 -10.66 -2.85 -6.79
CA THR A 174 -11.80 -2.61 -5.91
C THR A 174 -13.02 -2.06 -6.64
N PRO A 175 -12.89 -1.27 -7.73
CA PRO A 175 -14.01 -0.96 -8.62
C PRO A 175 -14.63 -2.21 -9.31
N ALA A 176 -13.81 -3.22 -9.65
CA ALA A 176 -14.35 -4.48 -10.18
C ALA A 176 -15.13 -5.27 -9.12
N ILE A 177 -14.66 -5.30 -7.88
CA ILE A 177 -15.43 -5.88 -6.75
C ILE A 177 -16.76 -5.15 -6.58
N HIS A 178 -16.74 -3.80 -6.59
CA HIS A 178 -17.98 -3.00 -6.52
C HIS A 178 -18.97 -3.42 -7.60
N ASN A 179 -18.55 -3.55 -8.84
CA ASN A 179 -19.41 -3.92 -9.96
C ASN A 179 -19.96 -5.35 -9.84
N ALA A 180 -19.13 -6.29 -9.42
CA ALA A 180 -19.56 -7.67 -9.18
C ALA A 180 -20.57 -7.78 -8.02
N MET A 181 -20.40 -6.99 -6.96
CA MET A 181 -21.39 -6.89 -5.89
C MET A 181 -22.67 -6.23 -6.35
N LEU A 182 -22.59 -5.18 -7.16
CA LEU A 182 -23.75 -4.49 -7.70
C LEU A 182 -24.63 -5.45 -8.54
N GLU A 183 -24.00 -6.32 -9.30
CA GLU A 183 -24.69 -7.33 -10.09
C GLU A 183 -25.30 -8.46 -9.24
N ARG A 184 -24.54 -8.99 -8.28
CA ARG A 184 -24.92 -10.22 -7.56
C ARG A 184 -25.76 -9.94 -6.32
N ARG A 185 -25.43 -8.91 -5.54
CA ARG A 185 -26.02 -8.57 -4.24
C ARG A 185 -25.96 -7.05 -3.99
N PRO A 186 -26.77 -6.26 -4.72
CA PRO A 186 -26.80 -4.79 -4.58
C PRO A 186 -27.17 -4.34 -3.15
N ASP A 187 -27.93 -5.15 -2.43
CA ASP A 187 -28.27 -4.93 -1.02
C ASP A 187 -27.02 -4.95 -0.13
N LEU A 188 -26.11 -5.92 -0.30
CA LEU A 188 -24.86 -6.01 0.43
C LEU A 188 -23.83 -4.97 -0.02
N LEU A 189 -23.89 -4.53 -1.27
CA LEU A 189 -23.04 -3.44 -1.73
C LEU A 189 -23.31 -2.15 -0.95
N GLU A 190 -24.57 -1.81 -0.68
CA GLU A 190 -24.93 -0.60 0.07
C GLU A 190 -24.37 -0.63 1.49
N GLU A 191 -24.26 -1.80 2.11
CA GLU A 191 -23.65 -1.94 3.42
C GLU A 191 -22.21 -1.44 3.44
N LEU A 192 -21.42 -1.64 2.37
CA LEU A 192 -20.01 -1.23 2.34
C LEU A 192 -19.81 0.29 2.29
N PHE A 193 -20.84 1.05 1.94
CA PHE A 193 -20.86 2.52 2.03
C PHE A 193 -21.31 3.02 3.41
N GLY A 194 -21.74 2.11 4.27
CA GLY A 194 -22.11 2.38 5.64
C GLY A 194 -20.91 2.49 6.59
N ALA A 195 -21.19 2.78 7.85
CA ALA A 195 -20.18 2.94 8.88
C ALA A 195 -19.65 1.59 9.36
N TYR A 196 -18.33 1.40 9.31
CA TYR A 196 -17.61 0.29 9.93
C TYR A 196 -16.66 0.80 11.00
N HIS A 197 -16.56 0.07 12.10
CA HIS A 197 -15.60 0.34 13.16
C HIS A 197 -14.32 -0.43 12.89
N HIS A 198 -13.20 0.28 12.86
CA HIS A 198 -11.86 -0.28 12.59
C HIS A 198 -10.98 -0.06 13.82
N SER A 199 -10.28 -1.09 14.28
CA SER A 199 -9.28 -0.97 15.33
C SER A 199 -8.13 -0.07 14.88
N ARG A 200 -7.62 0.76 15.79
CA ARG A 200 -6.36 1.50 15.57
C ARG A 200 -5.12 0.65 15.82
N GLN A 201 -5.28 -0.62 16.23
CA GLN A 201 -4.17 -1.55 16.49
C GLN A 201 -3.13 -1.02 17.47
N SER A 202 -3.58 -0.38 18.55
CA SER A 202 -2.74 0.32 19.54
C SER A 202 -1.92 1.48 18.95
N GLU A 203 -2.40 2.07 17.85
CA GLU A 203 -1.80 3.24 17.19
C GLU A 203 -2.56 4.54 17.49
N GLU A 204 -3.51 4.53 18.41
CA GLU A 204 -4.23 5.72 18.87
C GLU A 204 -3.28 6.70 19.57
N VAL A 205 -3.47 7.99 19.32
CA VAL A 205 -2.84 9.06 20.10
C VAL A 205 -3.67 9.37 21.35
N ALA A 206 -3.09 10.09 22.30
CA ALA A 206 -3.77 10.43 23.55
C ALA A 206 -5.10 11.16 23.28
N GLY A 207 -6.18 10.64 23.87
CA GLY A 207 -7.54 11.18 23.71
C GLY A 207 -8.35 10.57 22.56
N GLU A 208 -7.76 9.73 21.72
CA GLU A 208 -8.49 8.97 20.72
C GLU A 208 -9.07 7.67 21.27
N LEU A 209 -10.20 7.24 20.70
CA LEU A 209 -10.74 5.90 20.95
C LEU A 209 -9.82 4.85 20.29
N PRO A 210 -9.77 3.59 20.82
CA PRO A 210 -8.97 2.52 20.23
C PRO A 210 -9.49 2.03 18.86
N TYR A 211 -10.55 2.65 18.38
CA TYR A 211 -11.14 2.42 17.07
C TYR A 211 -11.57 3.74 16.42
N TYR A 212 -11.77 3.71 15.13
CA TYR A 212 -12.33 4.81 14.33
C TYR A 212 -13.44 4.28 13.43
N VAL A 213 -14.26 5.19 12.91
CA VAL A 213 -15.37 4.86 12.01
C VAL A 213 -15.04 5.32 10.61
N ASN A 214 -15.10 4.41 9.64
CA ASN A 214 -14.89 4.71 8.24
C ASN A 214 -15.68 3.72 7.37
N PRO A 215 -16.31 4.16 6.26
CA PRO A 215 -16.90 3.23 5.30
C PRO A 215 -15.80 2.45 4.57
N VAL A 216 -16.14 1.25 4.09
CA VAL A 216 -15.24 0.46 3.23
C VAL A 216 -15.15 1.09 1.85
N PHE A 217 -16.28 1.50 1.27
CA PHE A 217 -16.36 2.18 -0.01
C PHE A 217 -16.80 3.63 0.14
N GLY A 218 -16.19 4.50 -0.66
CA GLY A 218 -16.52 5.89 -0.75
C GLY A 218 -16.67 6.35 -2.20
N LEU A 219 -17.56 7.29 -2.45
CA LEU A 219 -17.73 7.94 -3.75
C LEU A 219 -17.75 9.44 -3.52
N HIS A 220 -16.82 10.16 -4.14
CA HIS A 220 -16.73 11.61 -4.03
C HIS A 220 -16.47 12.23 -5.40
N LYS A 221 -17.33 13.18 -5.82
CA LYS A 221 -17.24 13.84 -7.14
C LYS A 221 -17.10 12.85 -8.32
N GLY A 222 -17.80 11.72 -8.24
CA GLY A 222 -17.75 10.68 -9.26
C GLY A 222 -16.52 9.76 -9.19
N ARG A 223 -15.59 9.98 -8.28
CA ARG A 223 -14.41 9.13 -8.07
C ARG A 223 -14.63 8.17 -6.92
N PHE A 224 -14.35 6.91 -7.18
CA PHE A 224 -14.45 5.83 -6.19
C PHE A 224 -13.16 5.75 -5.36
N SER A 225 -13.31 5.43 -4.08
CA SER A 225 -12.20 5.16 -3.17
C SER A 225 -12.59 4.04 -2.22
N SER A 226 -11.63 3.29 -1.75
CA SER A 226 -11.84 2.20 -0.82
C SER A 226 -10.80 2.20 0.30
N GLN A 227 -11.23 1.79 1.49
CA GLN A 227 -10.37 1.56 2.65
C GLN A 227 -10.83 0.30 3.37
N TYR A 228 -10.00 -0.74 3.39
CA TYR A 228 -10.40 -2.05 3.92
C TYR A 228 -9.28 -2.79 4.65
N SER A 229 -9.62 -3.33 5.78
CA SER A 229 -8.87 -4.38 6.46
C SER A 229 -9.84 -5.20 7.31
N ARG A 230 -10.19 -6.41 6.88
CA ARG A 230 -11.08 -7.32 7.64
C ARG A 230 -10.58 -7.52 9.07
N SER A 231 -9.27 -7.71 9.23
CA SER A 231 -8.66 -7.94 10.55
C SER A 231 -8.85 -6.75 11.49
N TYR A 232 -8.83 -5.52 10.97
CA TYR A 232 -9.05 -4.32 11.79
C TYR A 232 -10.51 -4.15 12.18
N ILE A 233 -11.44 -4.51 11.29
CA ILE A 233 -12.88 -4.50 11.58
C ILE A 233 -13.20 -5.56 12.65
N GLU A 234 -12.70 -6.80 12.49
CA GLU A 234 -12.89 -7.88 13.47
C GLU A 234 -12.25 -7.54 14.84
N SER A 235 -11.07 -6.92 14.82
CA SER A 235 -10.42 -6.49 16.07
C SER A 235 -11.18 -5.40 16.79
N ALA A 236 -11.87 -4.50 16.07
CA ALA A 236 -12.72 -3.49 16.68
C ALA A 236 -13.90 -4.08 17.47
N GLN A 237 -14.38 -5.27 17.07
CA GLN A 237 -15.47 -5.98 17.76
C GLN A 237 -15.10 -6.43 19.17
N LYS A 238 -13.82 -6.41 19.54
CA LYS A 238 -13.34 -6.78 20.87
C LYS A 238 -13.40 -5.62 21.88
N PHE A 239 -13.52 -4.37 21.40
CA PHE A 239 -13.55 -3.21 22.28
C PHE A 239 -14.92 -3.03 22.93
N HIS A 240 -14.91 -2.71 24.22
CA HIS A 240 -16.11 -2.33 24.93
C HIS A 240 -16.64 -1.00 24.37
N GLY A 241 -17.95 -0.96 24.07
CA GLY A 241 -18.59 0.23 23.49
C GLY A 241 -18.50 0.35 21.97
N ALA A 242 -17.73 -0.51 21.29
CA ALA A 242 -17.79 -0.59 19.83
C ALA A 242 -19.09 -1.31 19.41
N PRO A 243 -19.91 -0.71 18.53
CA PRO A 243 -21.08 -1.38 17.97
C PRO A 243 -20.71 -2.68 17.28
N ARG A 244 -21.55 -3.70 17.48
CA ARG A 244 -21.35 -4.99 16.80
C ARG A 244 -21.72 -4.89 15.33
N LEU A 245 -21.01 -5.66 14.49
CA LEU A 245 -21.39 -5.84 13.10
C LEU A 245 -22.82 -6.41 13.04
N ARG A 246 -23.63 -5.85 12.18
CA ARG A 246 -24.92 -6.45 11.79
C ARG A 246 -24.64 -7.65 10.89
N LYS A 247 -25.60 -8.56 10.81
CA LYS A 247 -25.49 -9.75 9.96
C LYS A 247 -25.22 -9.38 8.49
N GLU A 248 -25.93 -8.37 7.96
CA GLU A 248 -25.79 -7.90 6.60
C GLU A 248 -24.39 -7.30 6.33
N GLN A 249 -23.83 -6.60 7.33
CA GLN A 249 -22.45 -6.07 7.24
C GLN A 249 -21.41 -7.19 7.18
N ASP A 250 -21.60 -8.25 7.98
CA ASP A 250 -20.70 -9.40 7.99
C ASP A 250 -20.80 -10.18 6.68
N GLU A 251 -22.02 -10.44 6.18
CA GLU A 251 -22.27 -11.04 4.86
C GLU A 251 -21.64 -10.20 3.73
N ALA A 252 -21.72 -8.86 3.80
CA ALA A 252 -21.11 -7.98 2.80
C ALA A 252 -19.58 -8.10 2.78
N LEU A 253 -18.96 -8.19 3.97
CA LEU A 253 -17.52 -8.39 4.08
C LEU A 253 -17.08 -9.78 3.61
N ASP A 254 -17.90 -10.81 3.84
CA ASP A 254 -17.64 -12.18 3.36
C ASP A 254 -17.71 -12.25 1.83
N LEU A 255 -18.74 -11.62 1.23
CA LEU A 255 -18.86 -11.53 -0.22
C LEU A 255 -17.71 -10.74 -0.85
N LEU A 256 -17.33 -9.61 -0.24
CA LEU A 256 -16.16 -8.82 -0.68
C LEU A 256 -14.90 -9.67 -0.68
N ALA A 257 -14.65 -10.45 0.38
CA ALA A 257 -13.46 -11.30 0.49
C ALA A 257 -13.48 -12.42 -0.59
N ALA A 258 -14.62 -13.07 -0.80
CA ALA A 258 -14.79 -14.09 -1.84
C ALA A 258 -14.55 -13.51 -3.25
N LEU A 259 -15.10 -12.32 -3.54
CA LEU A 259 -14.87 -11.65 -4.81
C LEU A 259 -13.43 -11.19 -4.99
N ALA A 260 -12.77 -10.76 -3.92
CA ALA A 260 -11.35 -10.43 -3.98
C ALA A 260 -10.50 -11.65 -4.35
N ASP A 261 -10.84 -12.82 -3.82
CA ASP A 261 -10.19 -14.08 -4.18
C ASP A 261 -10.49 -14.50 -5.63
N GLU A 262 -11.74 -14.35 -6.07
CA GLU A 262 -12.20 -14.72 -7.42
C GLU A 262 -11.58 -13.86 -8.52
N LEU A 263 -11.48 -12.54 -8.29
CA LEU A 263 -11.18 -11.55 -9.33
C LEU A 263 -9.71 -11.12 -9.36
N CYS A 264 -8.88 -11.57 -8.42
CA CYS A 264 -7.52 -11.07 -8.28
C CYS A 264 -6.57 -11.51 -9.40
N LEU A 265 -5.61 -10.64 -9.68
CA LEU A 265 -4.34 -10.99 -10.32
C LEU A 265 -3.43 -11.64 -9.28
N GLN A 266 -2.86 -12.79 -9.58
CA GLN A 266 -1.78 -13.37 -8.81
C GLN A 266 -0.48 -13.27 -9.61
N THR A 267 0.54 -12.67 -9.03
CA THR A 267 1.83 -12.45 -9.71
C THR A 267 2.99 -12.66 -8.74
N ARG A 268 4.09 -13.17 -9.25
CA ARG A 268 5.33 -13.32 -8.50
C ARG A 268 6.25 -12.14 -8.77
N MET A 269 6.70 -11.50 -7.71
CA MET A 269 7.75 -10.48 -7.80
C MET A 269 9.11 -11.19 -7.93
N GLU A 270 9.90 -10.78 -8.91
CA GLU A 270 11.28 -11.23 -9.02
C GLU A 270 12.21 -10.33 -8.19
N PRO A 271 13.39 -10.82 -7.76
CA PRO A 271 14.38 -9.98 -7.12
C PRO A 271 14.73 -8.75 -7.98
N GLY A 272 14.57 -7.55 -7.40
CA GLY A 272 14.72 -6.27 -8.10
C GLY A 272 13.41 -5.66 -8.61
N ASP A 273 12.29 -6.37 -8.59
CA ASP A 273 10.99 -5.78 -8.92
C ASP A 273 10.57 -4.78 -7.84
N ILE A 274 10.01 -3.62 -8.27
CA ILE A 274 9.29 -2.69 -7.41
C ILE A 274 7.84 -2.66 -7.85
N GLN A 275 6.96 -3.18 -7.01
CA GLN A 275 5.51 -3.13 -7.19
C GLN A 275 4.94 -1.88 -6.50
N LEU A 276 4.18 -1.08 -7.25
CA LEU A 276 3.52 0.14 -6.81
C LEU A 276 2.02 -0.04 -6.93
N LEU A 277 1.28 0.20 -5.85
CA LEU A 277 -0.17 -0.02 -5.79
C LEU A 277 -0.87 1.21 -5.21
N ASN A 278 -1.90 1.69 -5.90
CA ASN A 278 -2.80 2.73 -5.39
C ASN A 278 -3.82 2.11 -4.42
N ASN A 279 -3.69 2.40 -3.14
CA ASN A 279 -4.54 1.84 -2.08
C ASN A 279 -6.00 2.31 -2.15
N HIS A 280 -6.33 3.30 -2.98
CA HIS A 280 -7.71 3.77 -3.12
C HIS A 280 -8.54 2.91 -4.08
N VAL A 281 -7.89 2.18 -5.00
CA VAL A 281 -8.55 1.39 -6.05
C VAL A 281 -8.07 -0.04 -6.17
N THR A 282 -7.09 -0.44 -5.33
CA THR A 282 -6.63 -1.83 -5.29
C THR A 282 -6.59 -2.34 -3.86
N TYR A 283 -6.91 -3.63 -3.68
CA TYR A 283 -6.51 -4.37 -2.48
C TYR A 283 -5.35 -5.29 -2.84
N HIS A 284 -4.50 -5.51 -1.87
CA HIS A 284 -3.40 -6.43 -2.01
C HIS A 284 -3.35 -7.45 -0.88
N SER A 285 -2.80 -8.60 -1.20
CA SER A 285 -2.57 -9.69 -0.27
C SER A 285 -1.32 -10.47 -0.69
N ARG A 286 -0.99 -11.50 0.06
CA ARG A 286 0.16 -12.36 -0.22
C ARG A 286 -0.18 -13.80 0.17
N THR A 287 0.21 -14.75 -0.66
CA THR A 287 0.12 -16.18 -0.31
C THR A 287 1.07 -16.52 0.85
N ALA A 288 0.86 -17.65 1.50
CA ALA A 288 1.76 -18.14 2.55
C ALA A 288 3.19 -18.31 2.01
N ILE A 289 4.17 -18.25 2.91
CA ILE A 289 5.59 -18.35 2.59
C ILE A 289 6.14 -19.68 3.13
N VAL A 290 6.89 -20.38 2.29
CA VAL A 290 7.86 -21.38 2.71
C VAL A 290 9.24 -20.81 2.44
N ASP A 291 9.97 -20.47 3.48
CA ASP A 291 11.25 -19.76 3.33
C ASP A 291 12.43 -20.74 3.23
N HIS A 292 13.59 -20.21 2.84
CA HIS A 292 14.85 -20.94 2.87
C HIS A 292 15.33 -21.15 4.33
N GLU A 293 16.09 -22.19 4.56
CA GLU A 293 16.70 -22.44 5.89
C GLU A 293 17.81 -21.43 6.15
N GLU A 294 18.62 -21.14 5.13
CA GLU A 294 19.74 -20.21 5.19
C GLU A 294 19.23 -18.77 5.33
N LYS A 295 19.66 -18.10 6.40
CA LYS A 295 19.22 -16.77 6.79
C LYS A 295 19.39 -15.73 5.67
N GLU A 296 20.48 -15.80 4.91
CA GLU A 296 20.85 -14.88 3.83
C GLU A 296 20.01 -15.06 2.57
N LYS A 297 19.36 -16.20 2.42
CA LYS A 297 18.46 -16.51 1.29
C LYS A 297 16.99 -16.24 1.62
N LYS A 298 16.67 -16.03 2.91
CA LYS A 298 15.28 -15.80 3.34
C LYS A 298 14.68 -14.61 2.62
N ARG A 299 13.39 -14.73 2.36
CA ARG A 299 12.60 -13.68 1.72
C ARG A 299 12.77 -12.34 2.41
N LEU A 300 12.99 -11.31 1.61
CA LEU A 300 13.03 -9.93 2.06
C LEU A 300 12.38 -9.03 1.02
N VAL A 301 11.33 -8.33 1.42
CA VAL A 301 10.71 -7.26 0.64
C VAL A 301 10.75 -5.99 1.47
N TYR A 302 11.23 -4.91 0.89
CA TYR A 302 11.19 -3.59 1.49
C TYR A 302 9.88 -2.91 1.15
N ARG A 303 9.27 -2.25 2.13
CA ARG A 303 8.03 -1.49 1.95
C ARG A 303 8.22 -0.02 2.29
N LEU A 304 7.71 0.84 1.42
CA LEU A 304 7.65 2.28 1.60
C LEU A 304 6.21 2.75 1.36
N TRP A 305 5.71 3.61 2.22
CA TRP A 305 4.40 4.24 2.09
C TRP A 305 4.55 5.66 1.59
N LEU A 306 3.79 6.03 0.56
CA LEU A 306 3.87 7.33 -0.10
C LEU A 306 2.53 8.06 -0.07
N SER A 307 2.56 9.34 0.26
CA SER A 307 1.55 10.31 -0.10
C SER A 307 1.95 10.95 -1.42
N THR A 308 1.07 10.92 -2.42
CA THR A 308 1.40 11.34 -3.79
C THR A 308 0.76 12.66 -4.17
N PRO A 309 1.46 13.55 -4.91
CA PRO A 309 0.94 14.87 -5.26
C PRO A 309 -0.25 14.83 -6.21
N ASP A 310 -0.42 13.75 -6.99
CA ASP A 310 -1.50 13.57 -7.97
C ASP A 310 -2.70 12.80 -7.39
N SER A 311 -2.70 12.55 -6.07
CA SER A 311 -3.74 11.74 -5.43
C SER A 311 -5.11 12.40 -5.48
N ARG A 312 -6.17 11.56 -5.62
CA ARG A 312 -7.58 11.99 -5.70
C ARG A 312 -8.07 12.66 -4.42
N GLU A 313 -9.11 13.50 -4.58
CA GLU A 313 -9.89 13.99 -3.45
C GLU A 313 -10.68 12.82 -2.83
N LEU A 314 -10.70 12.73 -1.50
CA LEU A 314 -11.39 11.69 -0.74
C LEU A 314 -12.69 12.21 -0.14
N PRO A 315 -13.67 11.32 0.14
CA PRO A 315 -14.83 11.69 0.96
C PRO A 315 -14.40 12.27 2.31
N SER A 316 -15.12 13.27 2.81
CA SER A 316 -14.81 13.92 4.10
C SER A 316 -14.82 12.94 5.28
N SER A 317 -15.60 11.84 5.19
CA SER A 317 -15.60 10.77 6.19
C SER A 317 -14.26 10.08 6.38
N TYR A 318 -13.36 10.17 5.39
CA TYR A 318 -12.03 9.56 5.45
C TYR A 318 -11.02 10.39 6.26
N ASP A 319 -11.35 11.65 6.58
CA ASP A 319 -10.43 12.55 7.31
C ASP A 319 -9.90 11.96 8.62
N ILE A 320 -10.76 11.25 9.37
CA ILE A 320 -10.41 10.60 10.64
C ILE A 320 -9.20 9.66 10.53
N LEU A 321 -8.99 9.05 9.37
CA LEU A 321 -7.89 8.14 9.11
C LEU A 321 -6.75 8.83 8.38
N TRP A 322 -7.09 9.61 7.35
CA TRP A 322 -6.13 10.16 6.41
C TRP A 322 -5.52 11.49 6.87
N GLY A 323 -6.23 12.25 7.72
CA GLY A 323 -5.82 13.56 8.23
C GLY A 323 -5.93 14.70 7.24
N ALA A 324 -6.20 14.41 5.97
CA ALA A 324 -6.55 15.36 4.91
C ALA A 324 -7.23 14.63 3.77
N THR A 325 -8.21 15.27 3.14
CA THR A 325 -9.01 14.67 2.05
C THR A 325 -8.89 15.40 0.72
N ALA A 326 -8.29 16.60 0.69
CA ALA A 326 -8.09 17.35 -0.55
C ALA A 326 -7.19 16.61 -1.54
N ALA A 327 -7.39 16.79 -2.83
CA ALA A 327 -6.55 16.25 -3.87
C ALA A 327 -5.11 16.73 -3.71
N GLY A 328 -4.13 15.82 -3.85
CA GLY A 328 -2.70 16.11 -3.72
C GLY A 328 -2.24 16.50 -2.30
N ALA A 329 -3.13 16.47 -1.31
CA ALA A 329 -2.75 16.78 0.06
C ALA A 329 -1.78 15.76 0.63
N LEU A 330 -0.81 16.22 1.42
CA LEU A 330 0.05 15.34 2.19
C LEU A 330 -0.75 14.67 3.31
N ARG A 331 -0.93 13.36 3.20
CA ARG A 331 -1.87 12.60 4.02
C ARG A 331 -1.44 11.16 4.26
N GLY A 332 -2.22 10.44 5.06
CA GLY A 332 -1.94 9.04 5.40
C GLY A 332 -0.88 8.90 6.48
N GLY A 333 -0.38 7.70 6.61
CA GLY A 333 0.58 7.32 7.65
C GLY A 333 -0.01 7.18 9.04
N VAL A 334 0.76 6.61 9.94
CA VAL A 334 0.48 6.47 11.35
C VAL A 334 1.14 7.62 12.10
N THR A 335 0.43 8.29 12.98
CA THR A 335 1.04 9.32 13.82
C THR A 335 2.01 8.68 14.81
N ALA A 336 3.29 8.99 14.70
CA ALA A 336 4.30 8.50 15.62
C ALA A 336 4.10 9.05 17.04
N SER A 337 4.68 8.40 18.03
CA SER A 337 4.67 8.88 19.42
C SER A 337 5.32 10.25 19.58
N SER A 338 6.22 10.61 18.68
CA SER A 338 6.84 11.95 18.55
C SER A 338 5.92 13.00 17.90
N GLY A 339 4.72 12.64 17.44
CA GLY A 339 3.83 13.49 16.65
C GLY A 339 4.10 13.52 15.16
N LEU A 340 5.18 12.90 14.69
CA LEU A 340 5.54 12.86 13.28
C LEU A 340 4.61 11.93 12.48
N ARG A 341 4.29 12.33 11.26
CA ARG A 341 3.45 11.55 10.35
C ARG A 341 4.10 11.34 8.98
N ASN A 342 4.99 12.22 8.59
CA ASN A 342 5.68 12.18 7.31
C ASN A 342 7.11 12.69 7.40
N VAL A 343 7.92 12.35 6.39
CA VAL A 343 9.35 12.68 6.36
C VAL A 343 9.61 14.18 6.23
N SER A 344 8.68 14.98 5.69
CA SER A 344 8.84 16.44 5.61
C SER A 344 8.80 17.07 7.00
N GLN A 345 7.90 16.59 7.89
CA GLN A 345 7.87 16.99 9.29
C GLN A 345 9.16 16.57 10.00
N TRP A 346 9.65 15.35 9.75
CA TRP A 346 10.90 14.88 10.33
C TRP A 346 12.08 15.78 9.92
N ARG A 347 12.21 16.16 8.64
CA ARG A 347 13.26 17.07 8.15
C ARG A 347 13.19 18.48 8.76
N SER A 348 12.01 18.90 9.19
CA SER A 348 11.80 20.20 9.82
C SER A 348 12.05 20.19 11.33
N THR A 349 12.34 19.02 11.94
CA THR A 349 12.62 18.88 13.37
C THR A 349 14.08 19.27 13.65
N PRO A 350 14.39 20.22 14.57
CA PRO A 350 15.74 20.54 14.93
C PRO A 350 16.52 19.30 15.42
N GLY A 351 17.70 19.03 14.85
CA GLY A 351 18.53 17.88 15.19
C GLY A 351 18.23 16.58 14.49
N ALA A 352 17.36 16.56 13.47
CA ALA A 352 17.07 15.42 12.63
C ALA A 352 18.13 15.27 11.51
N GLY A 353 19.37 15.05 11.86
CA GLY A 353 20.47 14.94 10.89
C GLY A 353 21.50 13.91 11.33
#